data_43ba23e01729b3ddbe3a4d0b14bc807b
#
_entry.id   43ba23e01729b3ddbe3a4d0b14bc807b
#
_cell.length_a   1.000
_cell.length_b   1.000
_cell.length_c   1.000
_cell.angle_alpha   90.00
_cell.angle_beta   90.00
_cell.angle_gamma   90.00
#
_symmetry.space_group_name_H-M   'P 1'
#
loop_
_entity.id
_entity.type
_entity.pdbx_description
1 polymer ?
#
loop_
_entity_poly.entity_id
_entity_poly.type
_entity_poly.pdbx_seq_one_letter_code
_entity_poly.pdbx_strand_id
1 'polypeptide(L)'
;MIGRLRGIVAYKAPPWLLIDVNGVGYELEAPMSTFYDLPDVGREVALFTHYAQKEDSVSLYGFLSDAERRLFRDVQKVSGIGAKIALAVLSGASVDEFARLVQTGDVTALTRIPGIGKKTAERMVVELRDRAADFVGAGTTVAGRAATDPLSEATIALQQLGYKPAEAQRMAKQAFADGDAPETIIRKALQSALR
;
A
#
# COMPACT_ATOMS: atom_id res chain seq x y z
N MET A 1 -5.42 9.81 -11.87
CA MET A 1 -5.25 9.18 -10.53
C MET A 1 -4.36 10.07 -9.67
N ILE A 2 -4.74 10.36 -8.41
CA ILE A 2 -3.95 11.18 -7.48
C ILE A 2 -3.24 10.20 -6.54
N GLY A 3 -1.92 10.10 -6.64
CA GLY A 3 -1.12 9.12 -5.89
C GLY A 3 -0.40 9.69 -4.66
N ARG A 4 -0.20 11.01 -4.62
CA ARG A 4 0.44 11.74 -3.53
C ARG A 4 0.01 13.20 -3.56
N LEU A 5 -0.14 13.80 -2.39
CA LEU A 5 -0.32 15.25 -2.22
C LEU A 5 0.77 15.79 -1.28
N ARG A 6 1.26 16.98 -1.58
CA ARG A 6 2.09 17.77 -0.69
C ARG A 6 1.52 19.18 -0.63
N GLY A 7 1.22 19.65 0.56
CA GLY A 7 0.60 20.96 0.75
C GLY A 7 0.48 21.30 2.23
N ILE A 8 -0.31 22.34 2.51
CA ILE A 8 -0.52 22.85 3.85
C ILE A 8 -1.79 22.21 4.44
N VAL A 9 -1.74 21.77 5.69
CA VAL A 9 -2.94 21.34 6.43
C VAL A 9 -3.81 22.53 6.64
N ALA A 10 -4.93 22.64 5.92
CA ALA A 10 -5.87 23.73 6.01
C ALA A 10 -6.93 23.46 7.08
N TYR A 11 -7.33 22.20 7.26
CA TYR A 11 -8.32 21.78 8.25
C TYR A 11 -8.11 20.30 8.61
N LYS A 12 -8.33 19.95 9.90
CA LYS A 12 -8.32 18.57 10.38
C LYS A 12 -9.42 18.34 11.41
N ALA A 13 -10.35 17.43 11.12
CA ALA A 13 -11.35 16.90 12.06
C ALA A 13 -11.67 15.45 11.66
N PRO A 14 -11.17 14.44 12.38
CA PRO A 14 -11.34 13.04 11.99
C PRO A 14 -12.80 12.68 11.64
N PRO A 15 -13.01 11.94 10.54
CA PRO A 15 -12.02 11.40 9.63
C PRO A 15 -11.60 12.36 8.49
N TRP A 16 -12.04 13.62 8.51
CA TRP A 16 -11.87 14.59 7.43
C TRP A 16 -10.59 15.42 7.58
N LEU A 17 -9.91 15.60 6.48
CA LEU A 17 -8.68 16.36 6.34
C LEU A 17 -8.72 17.18 5.06
N LEU A 18 -8.39 18.47 5.14
CA LEU A 18 -8.26 19.37 3.98
C LEU A 18 -6.80 19.78 3.81
N ILE A 19 -6.24 19.52 2.65
CA ILE A 19 -4.89 19.91 2.26
C ILE A 19 -4.97 20.97 1.17
N ASP A 20 -4.42 22.14 1.42
CA ASP A 20 -4.24 23.18 0.41
C ASP A 20 -2.96 22.91 -0.40
N VAL A 21 -3.12 22.78 -1.69
CA VAL A 21 -2.02 22.65 -2.65
C VAL A 21 -2.11 23.83 -3.63
N ASN A 22 -1.38 24.89 -3.32
CA ASN A 22 -1.32 26.11 -4.13
C ASN A 22 -2.71 26.72 -4.44
N GLY A 23 -3.57 26.81 -3.44
CA GLY A 23 -4.91 27.38 -3.54
C GLY A 23 -6.00 26.39 -3.98
N VAL A 24 -5.66 25.12 -4.21
CA VAL A 24 -6.63 24.05 -4.44
C VAL A 24 -6.76 23.21 -3.17
N GLY A 25 -7.94 23.22 -2.56
CA GLY A 25 -8.24 22.40 -1.39
C GLY A 25 -8.64 20.98 -1.76
N TYR A 26 -7.85 20.01 -1.33
CA TYR A 26 -8.16 18.58 -1.46
C TYR A 26 -8.73 18.06 -0.14
N GLU A 27 -9.98 17.60 -0.18
CA GLU A 27 -10.61 16.93 0.96
C GLU A 27 -10.33 15.44 0.92
N LEU A 28 -9.84 14.88 2.04
CA LEU A 28 -9.49 13.48 2.19
C LEU A 28 -10.14 12.89 3.44
N GLU A 29 -10.41 11.61 3.39
CA GLU A 29 -10.63 10.80 4.59
C GLU A 29 -9.31 10.11 4.98
N ALA A 30 -8.99 10.09 6.28
CA ALA A 30 -7.77 9.46 6.77
C ALA A 30 -8.04 8.62 8.03
N PRO A 31 -7.26 7.55 8.29
CA PRO A 31 -7.37 6.78 9.52
C PRO A 31 -6.82 7.57 10.71
N MET A 32 -7.19 7.17 11.93
CA MET A 32 -6.70 7.82 13.15
C MET A 32 -5.18 7.75 13.29
N SER A 33 -4.54 6.68 12.81
CA SER A 33 -3.08 6.58 12.74
C SER A 33 -2.44 7.77 12.04
N THR A 34 -3.01 8.19 10.92
CA THR A 34 -2.58 9.40 10.20
C THR A 34 -2.79 10.66 11.05
N PHE A 35 -3.95 10.81 11.72
CA PHE A 35 -4.26 12.02 12.51
C PHE A 35 -3.34 12.21 13.72
N TYR A 36 -2.84 11.13 14.34
CA TYR A 36 -1.92 11.22 15.49
C TYR A 36 -0.59 11.88 15.12
N ASP A 37 -0.10 11.63 13.90
CA ASP A 37 1.20 12.09 13.43
C ASP A 37 1.09 13.28 12.44
N LEU A 38 -0.13 13.77 12.16
CA LEU A 38 -0.31 14.96 11.34
C LEU A 38 0.22 16.21 12.06
N PRO A 39 0.95 17.08 11.34
CA PRO A 39 1.34 18.38 11.88
C PRO A 39 0.11 19.26 12.12
N ASP A 40 0.32 20.38 12.82
CA ASP A 40 -0.73 21.37 13.08
C ASP A 40 -1.22 22.04 11.80
N VAL A 41 -2.43 22.57 11.86
CA VAL A 41 -3.01 23.42 10.81
C VAL A 41 -2.05 24.57 10.48
N GLY A 42 -1.85 24.84 9.20
CA GLY A 42 -0.89 25.81 8.69
C GLY A 42 0.51 25.25 8.43
N ARG A 43 0.78 23.98 8.75
CA ARG A 43 2.05 23.32 8.47
C ARG A 43 1.98 22.46 7.22
N GLU A 44 3.14 22.27 6.59
CA GLU A 44 3.26 21.42 5.40
C GLU A 44 3.22 19.93 5.76
N VAL A 45 2.56 19.14 4.93
CA VAL A 45 2.51 17.68 5.01
C VAL A 45 2.59 17.05 3.61
N ALA A 46 3.12 15.84 3.53
CA ALA A 46 3.06 15.01 2.34
C ALA A 46 2.33 13.71 2.66
N LEU A 47 1.28 13.41 1.90
CA LEU A 47 0.43 12.23 2.08
C LEU A 47 0.46 11.34 0.85
N PHE A 48 0.54 10.05 1.06
CA PHE A 48 0.20 9.06 0.03
C PHE A 48 -1.31 8.99 -0.10
N THR A 49 -1.83 8.91 -1.32
CA THR A 49 -3.27 8.98 -1.54
C THR A 49 -3.79 7.77 -2.29
N HIS A 50 -5.05 7.44 -2.01
CA HIS A 50 -5.83 6.49 -2.77
C HIS A 50 -7.10 7.19 -3.28
N TYR A 51 -7.20 7.30 -4.61
CA TYR A 51 -8.37 7.83 -5.30
C TYR A 51 -9.33 6.68 -5.59
N ALA A 52 -10.56 6.79 -5.12
CA ALA A 52 -11.64 5.85 -5.37
C ALA A 52 -12.79 6.56 -6.07
N GLN A 53 -13.19 6.02 -7.21
CA GLN A 53 -14.33 6.52 -7.99
C GLN A 53 -15.41 5.45 -8.02
N LYS A 54 -16.65 5.85 -7.71
CA LYS A 54 -17.86 5.09 -7.90
C LYS A 54 -18.75 5.85 -8.90
N GLU A 55 -19.87 5.24 -9.30
CA GLU A 55 -20.78 5.86 -10.27
C GLU A 55 -21.20 7.28 -9.86
N ASP A 56 -21.54 7.48 -8.58
CA ASP A 56 -22.11 8.73 -8.07
C ASP A 56 -21.19 9.51 -7.14
N SER A 57 -19.96 9.05 -6.90
CA SER A 57 -19.06 9.67 -5.91
C SER A 57 -17.59 9.45 -6.20
N VAL A 58 -16.81 10.45 -5.78
CA VAL A 58 -15.36 10.39 -5.76
C VAL A 58 -14.91 10.57 -4.33
N SER A 59 -14.04 9.69 -3.85
CA SER A 59 -13.42 9.79 -2.53
C SER A 59 -11.91 9.78 -2.65
N LEU A 60 -11.24 10.55 -1.81
CA LEU A 60 -9.80 10.58 -1.69
C LEU A 60 -9.41 10.19 -0.26
N TYR A 61 -8.53 9.22 -0.14
CA TYR A 61 -8.03 8.73 1.15
C TYR A 61 -6.58 9.11 1.31
N GLY A 62 -6.16 9.53 2.52
CA GLY A 62 -4.81 10.01 2.81
C GLY A 62 -4.11 9.19 3.90
N PHE A 63 -2.81 8.93 3.70
CA PHE A 63 -1.96 8.13 4.57
C PHE A 63 -0.58 8.76 4.69
N LEU A 64 0.07 8.65 5.86
CA LEU A 64 1.44 9.15 6.04
C LEU A 64 2.48 8.21 5.43
N SER A 65 2.18 6.92 5.30
CA SER A 65 3.09 5.94 4.70
C SER A 65 2.47 5.21 3.50
N ASP A 66 3.34 4.74 2.59
CA ASP A 66 2.91 3.88 1.48
C ASP A 66 2.47 2.49 1.98
N ALA A 67 3.03 2.04 3.10
CA ALA A 67 2.64 0.79 3.75
C ALA A 67 1.16 0.82 4.20
N GLU A 68 0.72 1.89 4.85
CA GLU A 68 -0.69 2.08 5.22
C GLU A 68 -1.59 2.13 3.99
N ARG A 69 -1.19 2.87 2.94
CA ARG A 69 -1.94 2.92 1.68
C ARG A 69 -2.07 1.55 1.01
N ARG A 70 -1.01 0.74 1.01
CA ARG A 70 -1.03 -0.63 0.48
C ARG A 70 -1.95 -1.51 1.31
N LEU A 71 -1.82 -1.49 2.63
CA LEU A 71 -2.69 -2.24 3.52
C LEU A 71 -4.15 -1.86 3.32
N PHE A 72 -4.48 -0.57 3.24
CA PHE A 72 -5.83 -0.09 2.93
C PHE A 72 -6.40 -0.70 1.66
N ARG A 73 -5.61 -0.76 0.59
CA ARG A 73 -6.01 -1.35 -0.69
C ARG A 73 -6.18 -2.87 -0.61
N ASP A 74 -5.31 -3.54 0.11
CA ASP A 74 -5.35 -5.00 0.22
C ASP A 74 -6.50 -5.48 1.10
N VAL A 75 -6.77 -4.78 2.19
CA VAL A 75 -7.94 -5.05 3.05
C VAL A 75 -9.25 -4.89 2.28
N GLN A 76 -9.37 -3.92 1.39
CA GLN A 76 -10.57 -3.73 0.55
C GLN A 76 -10.77 -4.81 -0.52
N LYS A 77 -9.77 -5.62 -0.83
CA LYS A 77 -9.95 -6.77 -1.75
C LYS A 77 -10.70 -7.92 -1.09
N VAL A 78 -10.71 -7.97 0.24
CA VAL A 78 -11.46 -8.97 1.00
C VAL A 78 -12.96 -8.72 0.82
N SER A 79 -13.68 -9.75 0.40
CA SER A 79 -15.10 -9.64 0.14
C SER A 79 -15.89 -9.18 1.39
N GLY A 80 -16.71 -8.14 1.21
CA GLY A 80 -17.52 -7.53 2.26
C GLY A 80 -16.80 -6.42 3.05
N ILE A 81 -15.57 -6.04 2.66
CA ILE A 81 -14.85 -4.94 3.29
C ILE A 81 -14.83 -3.72 2.35
N GLY A 82 -15.44 -2.63 2.81
CA GLY A 82 -15.37 -1.33 2.15
C GLY A 82 -14.33 -0.40 2.79
N ALA A 83 -14.19 0.78 2.23
CA ALA A 83 -13.25 1.81 2.68
C ALA A 83 -13.41 2.15 4.17
N LYS A 84 -14.65 2.27 4.69
CA LYS A 84 -14.92 2.57 6.10
C LYS A 84 -14.31 1.53 7.05
N ILE A 85 -14.44 0.24 6.72
CA ILE A 85 -13.86 -0.85 7.53
C ILE A 85 -12.34 -0.85 7.38
N ALA A 86 -11.82 -0.60 6.17
CA ALA A 86 -10.39 -0.50 5.95
C ALA A 86 -9.74 0.67 6.73
N LEU A 87 -10.42 1.83 6.83
CA LEU A 87 -9.99 2.92 7.71
C LEU A 87 -10.03 2.53 9.18
N ALA A 88 -11.06 1.77 9.61
CA ALA A 88 -11.15 1.29 10.99
C ALA A 88 -10.02 0.30 11.33
N VAL A 89 -9.60 -0.56 10.39
CA VAL A 89 -8.44 -1.44 10.55
C VAL A 89 -7.17 -0.63 10.83
N LEU A 90 -6.86 0.35 9.99
CA LEU A 90 -5.68 1.21 10.14
C LEU A 90 -5.76 2.15 11.35
N SER A 91 -6.97 2.43 11.84
CA SER A 91 -7.17 3.20 13.06
C SER A 91 -6.99 2.37 14.33
N GLY A 92 -7.19 1.05 14.23
CA GLY A 92 -7.17 0.13 15.38
C GLY A 92 -5.89 -0.68 15.55
N ALA A 93 -5.06 -0.78 14.50
CA ALA A 93 -3.81 -1.52 14.53
C ALA A 93 -2.77 -0.90 13.59
N SER A 94 -1.50 -0.93 13.99
CA SER A 94 -0.41 -0.62 13.07
C SER A 94 -0.30 -1.65 11.96
N VAL A 95 0.40 -1.31 10.86
CA VAL A 95 0.61 -2.24 9.73
C VAL A 95 1.25 -3.54 10.20
N ASP A 96 2.28 -3.44 11.07
CA ASP A 96 3.01 -4.60 11.60
C ASP A 96 2.14 -5.44 12.54
N GLU A 97 1.36 -4.79 13.40
CA GLU A 97 0.43 -5.48 14.30
C GLU A 97 -0.65 -6.21 13.52
N PHE A 98 -1.25 -5.56 12.53
CA PHE A 98 -2.25 -6.19 11.67
C PHE A 98 -1.67 -7.40 10.91
N ALA A 99 -0.46 -7.25 10.35
CA ALA A 99 0.24 -8.34 9.67
C ALA A 99 0.44 -9.54 10.62
N ARG A 100 0.87 -9.29 11.86
CA ARG A 100 1.04 -10.32 12.88
C ARG A 100 -0.29 -11.01 13.21
N LEU A 101 -1.37 -10.26 13.43
CA LEU A 101 -2.70 -10.83 13.73
C LEU A 101 -3.19 -11.76 12.61
N VAL A 102 -2.97 -11.36 11.35
CA VAL A 102 -3.33 -12.18 10.19
C VAL A 102 -2.46 -13.43 10.09
N GLN A 103 -1.13 -13.31 10.31
CA GLN A 103 -0.20 -14.44 10.27
C GLN A 103 -0.49 -15.48 11.34
N THR A 104 -0.77 -15.03 12.57
CA THR A 104 -1.10 -15.90 13.71
C THR A 104 -2.53 -16.42 13.66
N GLY A 105 -3.39 -15.84 12.80
CA GLY A 105 -4.80 -16.20 12.72
C GLY A 105 -5.62 -15.78 13.94
N ASP A 106 -5.25 -14.67 14.59
CA ASP A 106 -5.95 -14.17 15.79
C ASP A 106 -7.27 -13.49 15.43
N VAL A 107 -8.26 -14.32 15.11
CA VAL A 107 -9.63 -13.88 14.80
C VAL A 107 -10.23 -13.06 15.93
N THR A 108 -9.93 -13.41 17.19
CA THR A 108 -10.48 -12.71 18.35
C THR A 108 -10.00 -11.27 18.42
N ALA A 109 -8.71 -11.02 18.21
CA ALA A 109 -8.16 -9.67 18.17
C ALA A 109 -8.73 -8.88 16.99
N LEU A 110 -8.84 -9.47 15.81
CA LEU A 110 -9.41 -8.83 14.63
C LEU A 110 -10.88 -8.41 14.82
N THR A 111 -11.68 -9.18 15.57
CA THR A 111 -13.10 -8.82 15.84
C THR A 111 -13.25 -7.64 16.81
N ARG A 112 -12.18 -7.18 17.47
CA ARG A 112 -12.21 -5.95 18.30
C ARG A 112 -12.24 -4.69 17.44
N ILE A 113 -11.86 -4.78 16.16
CA ILE A 113 -11.92 -3.65 15.24
C ILE A 113 -13.37 -3.38 14.86
N PRO A 114 -13.88 -2.14 15.02
CA PRO A 114 -15.26 -1.80 14.72
C PRO A 114 -15.65 -2.16 13.29
N GLY A 115 -16.77 -2.86 13.13
CA GLY A 115 -17.28 -3.31 11.84
C GLY A 115 -16.74 -4.64 11.33
N ILE A 116 -15.85 -5.31 12.08
CA ILE A 116 -15.33 -6.63 11.77
C ILE A 116 -16.01 -7.68 12.65
N GLY A 117 -16.89 -8.47 12.04
CA GLY A 117 -17.46 -9.65 12.67
C GLY A 117 -16.61 -10.90 12.49
N LYS A 118 -16.92 -11.98 13.23
CA LYS A 118 -16.16 -13.24 13.20
C LYS A 118 -15.95 -13.78 11.77
N LYS A 119 -17.00 -13.85 10.95
CA LYS A 119 -16.90 -14.32 9.56
C LYS A 119 -15.98 -13.45 8.70
N THR A 120 -16.01 -12.14 8.91
CA THR A 120 -15.13 -11.20 8.19
C THR A 120 -13.68 -11.37 8.64
N ALA A 121 -13.43 -11.52 9.94
CA ALA A 121 -12.10 -11.75 10.49
C ALA A 121 -11.49 -13.08 9.98
N GLU A 122 -12.26 -14.17 9.99
CA GLU A 122 -11.84 -15.46 9.43
C GLU A 122 -11.47 -15.34 7.95
N ARG A 123 -12.27 -14.62 7.17
CA ARG A 123 -12.01 -14.37 5.75
C ARG A 123 -10.75 -13.53 5.54
N MET A 124 -10.55 -12.47 6.34
CA MET A 124 -9.33 -11.67 6.29
C MET A 124 -8.08 -12.51 6.54
N VAL A 125 -8.11 -13.42 7.53
CA VAL A 125 -7.00 -14.33 7.81
C VAL A 125 -6.71 -15.19 6.58
N VAL A 126 -7.73 -15.79 5.96
CA VAL A 126 -7.53 -16.69 4.80
C VAL A 126 -7.01 -15.92 3.58
N GLU A 127 -7.64 -14.78 3.25
CA GLU A 127 -7.35 -14.06 1.99
C GLU A 127 -6.07 -13.20 2.06
N LEU A 128 -5.65 -12.78 3.27
CA LEU A 128 -4.49 -11.91 3.44
C LEU A 128 -3.24 -12.60 4.00
N ARG A 129 -3.33 -13.86 4.43
CA ARG A 129 -2.22 -14.58 5.08
C ARG A 129 -0.95 -14.59 4.24
N ASP A 130 -1.07 -14.92 2.95
CA ASP A 130 0.08 -15.00 2.03
C ASP A 130 0.70 -13.64 1.74
N ARG A 131 -0.06 -12.56 1.91
CA ARG A 131 0.37 -11.17 1.72
C ARG A 131 0.85 -10.50 3.00
N ALA A 132 0.58 -11.09 4.15
CA ALA A 132 0.91 -10.48 5.43
C ALA A 132 2.42 -10.25 5.61
N ALA A 133 3.26 -11.07 4.98
CA ALA A 133 4.71 -10.87 4.95
C ALA A 133 5.12 -9.61 4.15
N ASP A 134 4.37 -9.27 3.11
CA ASP A 134 4.65 -8.10 2.27
C ASP A 134 4.32 -6.78 2.97
N PHE A 135 3.45 -6.79 3.99
CA PHE A 135 3.09 -5.60 4.76
C PHE A 135 4.25 -5.13 5.64
N VAL A 136 4.96 -6.05 6.28
CA VAL A 136 6.07 -5.75 7.22
C VAL A 136 7.31 -5.20 6.49
N GLY A 137 7.53 -5.56 5.23
CA GLY A 137 8.69 -5.08 4.45
C GLY A 137 8.53 -3.70 3.81
N ALA A 138 7.34 -3.10 3.85
CA ALA A 138 7.02 -1.87 3.11
C ALA A 138 7.23 -0.56 3.90
N GLY A 139 7.72 -0.63 5.13
CA GLY A 139 7.88 0.52 6.04
C GLY A 139 9.07 1.42 5.76
N THR A 140 9.84 1.20 4.72
CA THR A 140 10.96 2.09 4.36
C THR A 140 10.52 3.07 3.27
N THR A 141 10.50 4.33 3.66
CA THR A 141 10.42 5.55 2.86
C THR A 141 11.09 5.44 1.48
N VAL A 142 10.57 6.18 0.52
CA VAL A 142 11.13 6.39 -0.85
C VAL A 142 12.57 7.00 -0.83
N ALA A 143 13.18 7.14 0.35
CA ALA A 143 14.56 7.56 0.54
C ALA A 143 15.38 6.36 1.07
N GLY A 144 15.86 5.52 0.16
CA GLY A 144 16.80 4.45 0.46
C GLY A 144 16.22 3.06 0.22
N ARG A 145 15.98 2.70 -1.04
CA ARG A 145 16.05 1.29 -1.44
C ARG A 145 17.44 0.83 -1.02
N ALA A 146 17.50 0.01 0.03
CA ALA A 146 18.65 -0.85 0.21
C ALA A 146 18.90 -1.52 -1.14
N ALA A 147 20.15 -1.55 -1.60
CA ALA A 147 20.54 -2.09 -2.87
C ALA A 147 20.03 -3.54 -2.95
N THR A 148 18.83 -3.71 -3.49
CA THR A 148 18.32 -5.02 -3.89
C THR A 148 19.21 -5.45 -5.04
N ASP A 149 19.69 -6.68 -4.98
CA ASP A 149 20.44 -7.31 -6.06
C ASP A 149 19.74 -7.02 -7.40
N PRO A 150 20.47 -6.48 -8.43
CA PRO A 150 19.90 -6.11 -9.72
C PRO A 150 19.06 -7.20 -10.38
N LEU A 151 19.46 -8.46 -10.14
CA LEU A 151 18.73 -9.64 -10.65
C LEU A 151 17.37 -9.81 -9.98
N SER A 152 17.27 -9.57 -8.66
CA SER A 152 16.02 -9.63 -7.91
C SER A 152 15.08 -8.53 -8.34
N GLU A 153 15.58 -7.31 -8.54
CA GLU A 153 14.79 -6.18 -9.02
C GLU A 153 14.23 -6.40 -10.43
N ALA A 154 15.05 -6.92 -11.34
CA ALA A 154 14.63 -7.30 -12.69
C ALA A 154 13.57 -8.41 -12.68
N THR A 155 13.72 -9.41 -11.80
CA THR A 155 12.75 -10.50 -11.65
C THR A 155 11.38 -9.97 -11.20
N ILE A 156 11.35 -9.08 -10.19
CA ILE A 156 10.11 -8.46 -9.70
C ILE A 156 9.45 -7.64 -10.81
N ALA A 157 10.22 -6.86 -11.56
CA ALA A 157 9.70 -6.06 -12.68
C ALA A 157 9.07 -6.93 -13.77
N LEU A 158 9.70 -8.03 -14.14
CA LEU A 158 9.14 -8.99 -15.12
C LEU A 158 7.82 -9.62 -14.62
N GLN A 159 7.72 -9.93 -13.32
CA GLN A 159 6.46 -10.41 -12.73
C GLN A 159 5.35 -9.34 -12.81
N GLN A 160 5.69 -8.08 -12.58
CA GLN A 160 4.73 -6.97 -12.73
C GLN A 160 4.26 -6.75 -14.17
N LEU A 161 5.08 -7.15 -15.14
CA LEU A 161 4.73 -7.16 -16.57
C LEU A 161 3.87 -8.38 -16.98
N GLY A 162 3.54 -9.28 -16.03
CA GLY A 162 2.62 -10.40 -16.23
C GLY A 162 3.28 -11.76 -16.46
N TYR A 163 4.60 -11.86 -16.42
CA TYR A 163 5.28 -13.15 -16.50
C TYR A 163 5.12 -13.95 -15.21
N LYS A 164 4.98 -15.29 -15.33
CA LYS A 164 4.89 -16.17 -14.16
C LYS A 164 6.18 -16.13 -13.33
N PRO A 165 6.14 -16.30 -12.00
CA PRO A 165 7.32 -16.17 -11.14
C PRO A 165 8.52 -17.01 -11.59
N ALA A 166 8.31 -18.28 -11.93
CA ALA A 166 9.37 -19.18 -12.42
C ALA A 166 9.94 -18.75 -13.79
N GLU A 167 9.10 -18.21 -14.65
CA GLU A 167 9.47 -17.70 -15.97
C GLU A 167 10.26 -16.38 -15.85
N ALA A 168 9.77 -15.43 -15.06
CA ALA A 168 10.46 -14.17 -14.79
C ALA A 168 11.86 -14.39 -14.21
N GLN A 169 11.99 -15.34 -13.26
CA GLN A 169 13.28 -15.68 -12.68
C GLN A 169 14.24 -16.30 -13.72
N ARG A 170 13.74 -17.18 -14.59
CA ARG A 170 14.54 -17.77 -15.66
C ARG A 170 15.00 -16.71 -16.66
N MET A 171 14.08 -15.85 -17.11
CA MET A 171 14.37 -14.77 -18.06
C MET A 171 15.41 -13.79 -17.50
N ALA A 172 15.24 -13.35 -16.25
CA ALA A 172 16.18 -12.45 -15.60
C ALA A 172 17.59 -13.08 -15.48
N LYS A 173 17.69 -14.36 -15.04
CA LYS A 173 18.96 -15.07 -14.95
C LYS A 173 19.66 -15.25 -16.30
N GLN A 174 18.91 -15.54 -17.37
CA GLN A 174 19.47 -15.69 -18.71
C GLN A 174 19.97 -14.37 -19.31
N ALA A 175 19.34 -13.26 -18.93
CA ALA A 175 19.68 -11.92 -19.41
C ALA A 175 20.78 -11.24 -18.57
N PHE A 176 21.05 -11.74 -17.37
CA PHE A 176 21.98 -11.14 -16.41
C PHE A 176 23.43 -11.28 -16.88
N ALA A 177 24.18 -10.18 -16.78
CA ALA A 177 25.64 -10.15 -16.81
C ALA A 177 26.15 -9.32 -15.65
N ASP A 178 27.34 -9.66 -15.12
CA ASP A 178 27.94 -8.94 -14.00
C ASP A 178 28.11 -7.45 -14.32
N GLY A 179 27.59 -6.61 -13.41
CA GLY A 179 27.59 -5.16 -13.57
C GLY A 179 26.41 -4.59 -14.34
N ASP A 180 25.48 -5.40 -14.84
CA ASP A 180 24.25 -4.90 -15.48
C ASP A 180 23.34 -4.23 -14.46
N ALA A 181 22.83 -3.04 -14.83
CA ALA A 181 21.74 -2.40 -14.11
C ALA A 181 20.41 -3.16 -14.35
N PRO A 182 19.45 -3.10 -13.40
CA PRO A 182 18.16 -3.79 -13.51
C PRO A 182 17.44 -3.54 -14.84
N GLU A 183 17.45 -2.30 -15.32
CA GLU A 183 16.81 -1.90 -16.58
C GLU A 183 17.44 -2.60 -17.79
N THR A 184 18.75 -2.83 -17.76
CA THR A 184 19.47 -3.53 -18.84
C THR A 184 19.07 -5.00 -18.86
N ILE A 185 18.97 -5.64 -17.69
CA ILE A 185 18.54 -7.03 -17.55
C ILE A 185 17.11 -7.20 -18.06
N ILE A 186 16.20 -6.32 -17.66
CA ILE A 186 14.80 -6.33 -18.10
C ILE A 186 14.72 -6.21 -19.63
N ARG A 187 15.43 -5.25 -20.19
CA ARG A 187 15.44 -5.01 -21.64
C ARG A 187 15.93 -6.23 -22.42
N LYS A 188 17.06 -6.83 -22.00
CA LYS A 188 17.61 -8.04 -22.62
C LYS A 188 16.64 -9.23 -22.50
N ALA A 189 16.03 -9.41 -21.32
CA ALA A 189 15.04 -10.45 -21.06
C ALA A 189 13.83 -10.34 -22.00
N LEU A 190 13.26 -9.15 -22.14
CA LEU A 190 12.12 -8.90 -23.01
C LEU A 190 12.49 -9.07 -24.49
N GLN A 191 13.67 -8.64 -24.93
CA GLN A 191 14.14 -8.84 -26.31
C GLN A 191 14.34 -10.33 -26.65
N SER A 192 14.77 -11.14 -25.70
CA SER A 192 14.93 -12.58 -25.90
C SER A 192 13.60 -13.33 -25.95
N ALA A 193 12.56 -12.81 -25.29
CA ALA A 193 11.22 -13.40 -25.31
C ALA A 193 10.41 -13.11 -26.59
N LEU A 194 10.86 -12.14 -27.39
CA LEU A 194 10.24 -11.77 -28.66
C LEU A 194 10.83 -12.51 -29.88
N ARG A 195 11.85 -13.33 -29.65
CA ARG A 195 12.48 -14.19 -30.67
C ARG A 195 12.00 -15.63 -30.55
#